data_dc34f0e7a83f827a1081add884a53151
#
_entry.id   dc34f0e7a83f827a1081add884a53151
#
_cell.length_a   1.000
_cell.length_b   1.000
_cell.length_c   1.000
_cell.angle_alpha   90.00
_cell.angle_beta   90.00
_cell.angle_gamma   90.00
#
_symmetry.space_group_name_H-M   'P 1'
#
loop_
_entity.id
_entity.type
_entity.pdbx_description
1 polymer ?
#
loop_
_entity_poly.entity_id
_entity_poly.type
_entity_poly.pdbx_seq_one_letter_code
_entity_poly.pdbx_strand_id
1 'polypeptide(L)'
;MLFLHPEGVSGRRISGVITTTTLLTLLMAAGCAGTQWGQRIAYSPASFMEATRAQAPEMLAEDLVVPFGVTPEMVVRAKALLERMPLLHTNIDRANRLMKALTDEDEFGLTYDAVATSPPAITMERGYGNCLALTSIFIGLAREVGLVAYYVDASNRINDLRREEEIIVDSGHIAGVVMTEKGYTFVDYDGHVSEYRTFEIIDDITALAHYYNNLGFEMLFNAERAEEPVPREEALHNFELAIMVRPDFTRAHNNLGVVHTQLGDLDSAAAAYRTAIEMDPKTDAAYHNLANLRMRAGDLGGALALYTQALEVRRDNPYLHYHRGLVQYRLGDLGAAEESFKRAVRLERDYIEAHNLLAQVYYQQGRLEEAEEVKATVQRILAGKR
;
A
#
# COMPACT_ATOMS: atom_id res chain seq x y z
N MET A 1 15.81 -12.34 3.97
CA MET A 1 17.15 -12.19 3.35
C MET A 1 17.18 -10.81 2.71
N LEU A 2 17.84 -9.87 3.36
CA LEU A 2 17.89 -8.45 2.96
C LEU A 2 18.81 -8.29 1.75
N PHE A 3 18.26 -7.87 0.62
CA PHE A 3 19.03 -7.58 -0.59
C PHE A 3 19.05 -6.08 -0.88
N LEU A 4 20.23 -5.51 -0.82
CA LEU A 4 20.52 -4.23 -1.45
C LEU A 4 21.12 -4.53 -2.82
N HIS A 5 20.42 -4.21 -3.86
CA HIS A 5 20.98 -4.26 -5.21
C HIS A 5 21.36 -2.86 -5.67
N PRO A 6 22.63 -2.61 -5.97
CA PRO A 6 23.01 -1.50 -6.82
C PRO A 6 22.91 -2.03 -8.26
N GLU A 7 21.92 -1.67 -8.98
CA GLU A 7 21.83 -1.68 -10.45
C GLU A 7 20.49 -2.20 -11.00
N GLY A 8 19.91 -1.39 -11.82
CA GLY A 8 19.29 -1.80 -13.05
C GLY A 8 17.84 -2.22 -13.02
N VAL A 9 16.94 -1.32 -12.71
CA VAL A 9 15.64 -1.39 -13.37
C VAL A 9 15.84 -0.86 -14.80
N SER A 10 15.92 -1.75 -15.79
CA SER A 10 15.90 -1.39 -17.20
C SER A 10 14.50 -0.86 -17.54
N GLY A 11 14.28 0.42 -17.25
CA GLY A 11 13.11 1.14 -17.73
C GLY A 11 13.13 1.17 -19.24
N ARG A 12 12.06 0.69 -19.88
CA ARG A 12 11.79 1.01 -21.30
C ARG A 12 11.81 2.53 -21.44
N ARG A 13 12.64 2.98 -22.41
CA ARG A 13 12.86 4.37 -22.80
C ARG A 13 11.56 5.15 -22.87
N ILE A 14 11.35 6.06 -21.94
CA ILE A 14 10.67 7.31 -22.24
C ILE A 14 11.70 8.08 -23.06
N SER A 15 11.35 8.41 -24.29
CA SER A 15 12.18 9.21 -25.20
C SER A 15 12.29 10.64 -24.66
N GLY A 16 13.30 10.85 -23.90
CA GLY A 16 13.74 12.10 -23.31
C GLY A 16 14.87 11.74 -22.36
N VAL A 17 16.10 11.81 -22.85
CA VAL A 17 17.31 11.61 -22.05
C VAL A 17 17.38 12.75 -21.03
N ILE A 18 16.76 12.55 -19.86
CA ILE A 18 17.12 13.31 -18.68
C ILE A 18 18.31 12.56 -18.10
N THR A 19 19.51 13.05 -18.38
CA THR A 19 20.74 12.53 -17.78
C THR A 19 20.61 12.64 -16.26
N THR A 20 21.15 11.67 -15.52
CA THR A 20 21.21 11.64 -14.03
C THR A 20 21.69 12.97 -13.42
N THR A 21 22.47 13.74 -14.14
CA THR A 21 22.93 15.08 -13.78
C THR A 21 21.79 16.12 -13.75
N THR A 22 20.77 15.99 -14.59
CA THR A 22 19.65 16.95 -14.67
C THR A 22 18.64 16.72 -13.53
N LEU A 23 18.46 15.49 -13.06
CA LEU A 23 17.63 15.17 -11.89
C LEU A 23 18.30 15.66 -10.60
N LEU A 24 19.62 15.52 -10.48
CA LEU A 24 20.40 16.05 -9.35
C LEU A 24 20.33 17.58 -9.29
N THR A 25 20.37 18.26 -10.44
CA THR A 25 20.26 19.72 -10.52
C THR A 25 18.85 20.22 -10.19
N LEU A 26 17.81 19.47 -10.54
CA LEU A 26 16.42 19.79 -10.16
C LEU A 26 16.19 19.61 -8.64
N LEU A 27 16.74 18.56 -8.02
CA LEU A 27 16.65 18.34 -6.56
C LEU A 27 17.51 19.34 -5.77
N MET A 28 18.68 19.75 -6.29
CA MET A 28 19.50 20.79 -5.65
C MET A 28 18.94 22.20 -5.86
N ALA A 29 18.25 22.47 -6.97
CA ALA A 29 17.58 23.75 -7.22
C ALA A 29 16.27 23.89 -6.40
N ALA A 30 15.63 22.82 -5.97
CA ALA A 30 14.48 22.85 -5.08
C ALA A 30 14.83 23.33 -3.67
N GLY A 31 16.12 23.36 -3.30
CA GLY A 31 16.60 23.96 -2.05
C GLY A 31 16.66 25.50 -2.04
N CYS A 32 16.56 26.17 -3.19
CA CYS A 32 16.79 27.62 -3.31
C CYS A 32 15.86 28.41 -4.26
N ALA A 33 14.86 27.79 -4.93
CA ALA A 33 13.97 28.55 -5.81
C ALA A 33 12.55 27.98 -5.76
N GLY A 34 11.59 28.84 -5.46
CA GLY A 34 10.16 28.56 -5.51
C GLY A 34 9.75 28.10 -6.92
N THR A 35 9.69 26.81 -7.11
CA THR A 35 9.07 26.14 -8.24
C THR A 35 7.72 25.59 -7.82
N GLN A 36 6.83 25.30 -8.76
CA GLN A 36 5.42 24.90 -8.61
C GLN A 36 5.12 23.70 -7.65
N TRP A 37 6.11 23.19 -6.94
CA TRP A 37 6.02 22.22 -5.85
C TRP A 37 6.28 22.97 -4.53
N GLY A 38 5.29 23.72 -4.06
CA GLY A 38 5.38 24.54 -2.83
C GLY A 38 5.46 23.73 -1.53
N GLN A 39 5.58 22.42 -1.56
CA GLN A 39 5.71 21.56 -0.41
C GLN A 39 7.17 21.08 -0.25
N ARG A 40 7.69 21.12 0.98
CA ARG A 40 8.96 20.48 1.31
C ARG A 40 8.75 18.97 1.30
N ILE A 41 9.69 18.23 0.69
CA ILE A 41 9.65 16.76 0.66
C ILE A 41 10.11 16.18 1.99
N ALA A 42 11.11 16.83 2.64
CA ALA A 42 11.63 16.44 3.94
C ALA A 42 11.61 17.61 4.92
N TYR A 43 11.21 17.33 6.14
CA TYR A 43 11.05 18.31 7.20
C TYR A 43 11.99 18.03 8.38
N SER A 44 12.35 19.07 9.14
CA SER A 44 12.77 18.88 10.53
C SER A 44 11.52 18.60 11.40
N PRO A 45 11.66 17.98 12.58
CA PRO A 45 10.50 17.75 13.47
C PRO A 45 9.69 19.02 13.76
N ALA A 46 10.37 20.15 14.01
CA ALA A 46 9.70 21.43 14.29
C ALA A 46 8.93 21.97 13.07
N SER A 47 9.57 22.02 11.89
CA SER A 47 8.91 22.49 10.67
C SER A 47 7.82 21.53 10.17
N PHE A 48 7.92 20.24 10.49
CA PHE A 48 6.88 19.26 10.23
C PHE A 48 5.62 19.55 11.05
N MET A 49 5.77 19.74 12.37
CA MET A 49 4.68 20.08 13.28
C MET A 49 3.95 21.36 12.85
N GLU A 50 4.71 22.38 12.45
CA GLU A 50 4.15 23.65 11.94
C GLU A 50 3.37 23.43 10.64
N ALA A 51 3.96 22.72 9.67
CA ALA A 51 3.33 22.45 8.38
C ALA A 51 2.06 21.58 8.54
N THR A 52 2.11 20.55 9.39
CA THR A 52 0.94 19.68 9.63
C THR A 52 -0.20 20.45 10.29
N ARG A 53 0.09 21.32 11.29
CA ARG A 53 -0.93 22.19 11.91
C ARG A 53 -1.52 23.21 10.91
N ALA A 54 -0.72 23.70 9.98
CA ALA A 54 -1.23 24.60 8.93
C ALA A 54 -2.13 23.85 7.95
N GLN A 55 -1.83 22.59 7.66
CA GLN A 55 -2.61 21.73 6.75
C GLN A 55 -3.89 21.21 7.41
N ALA A 56 -3.81 20.80 8.67
CA ALA A 56 -4.86 20.17 9.46
C ALA A 56 -5.07 20.93 10.80
N PRO A 57 -5.64 22.14 10.75
CA PRO A 57 -5.77 23.00 11.94
C PRO A 57 -6.73 22.43 12.99
N GLU A 58 -7.63 21.55 12.60
CA GLU A 58 -8.62 20.92 13.48
C GLU A 58 -8.06 19.65 14.18
N MET A 59 -6.87 19.19 13.79
CA MET A 59 -6.23 18.02 14.40
C MET A 59 -5.87 18.28 15.86
N LEU A 60 -6.24 17.36 16.75
CA LEU A 60 -5.91 17.45 18.16
C LEU A 60 -4.40 17.28 18.37
N ALA A 61 -3.87 17.90 19.42
CA ALA A 61 -2.43 17.83 19.71
C ALA A 61 -1.96 16.40 20.04
N GLU A 62 -2.84 15.59 20.61
CA GLU A 62 -2.61 14.18 20.95
C GLU A 62 -2.55 13.28 19.72
N ASP A 63 -3.23 13.65 18.64
CA ASP A 63 -3.21 12.89 17.37
C ASP A 63 -1.98 13.23 16.54
N LEU A 64 -1.27 14.32 16.84
CA LEU A 64 -0.16 14.78 16.02
C LEU A 64 1.12 13.99 16.28
N VAL A 65 1.46 13.10 15.35
CA VAL A 65 2.65 12.24 15.38
C VAL A 65 3.69 12.74 14.38
N VAL A 66 4.97 12.71 14.77
CA VAL A 66 6.09 12.88 13.85
C VAL A 66 6.56 11.49 13.38
N PRO A 67 6.23 11.04 12.17
CA PRO A 67 6.46 9.66 11.75
C PRO A 67 7.94 9.25 11.77
N PHE A 68 8.86 10.20 11.57
CA PHE A 68 10.32 10.00 11.59
C PHE A 68 10.97 10.51 12.91
N GLY A 69 10.19 10.74 13.95
CA GLY A 69 10.66 11.28 15.25
C GLY A 69 11.43 10.24 16.06
N VAL A 70 12.75 10.18 15.90
CA VAL A 70 13.63 9.28 16.64
C VAL A 70 14.09 9.89 17.97
N THR A 71 14.33 9.06 18.99
CA THR A 71 14.78 9.52 20.30
C THR A 71 16.28 9.85 20.31
N PRO A 72 16.76 10.69 21.26
CA PRO A 72 18.19 10.95 21.41
C PRO A 72 19.04 9.70 21.60
N GLU A 73 18.53 8.70 22.33
CA GLU A 73 19.21 7.43 22.56
C GLU A 73 19.40 6.64 21.28
N MET A 74 18.38 6.61 20.42
CA MET A 74 18.46 5.97 19.11
C MET A 74 19.50 6.66 18.22
N VAL A 75 19.57 7.99 18.25
CA VAL A 75 20.54 8.79 17.49
C VAL A 75 21.97 8.52 17.96
N VAL A 76 22.20 8.52 19.30
CA VAL A 76 23.52 8.21 19.87
C VAL A 76 23.98 6.82 19.44
N ARG A 77 23.09 5.82 19.51
CA ARG A 77 23.39 4.45 19.09
C ARG A 77 23.74 4.37 17.61
N ALA A 78 22.98 5.01 16.73
CA ALA A 78 23.24 5.05 15.30
C ALA A 78 24.59 5.73 14.96
N LYS A 79 24.93 6.85 15.62
CA LYS A 79 26.22 7.51 15.45
C LYS A 79 27.38 6.60 15.87
N ALA A 80 27.30 5.95 17.02
CA ALA A 80 28.31 5.01 17.50
C ALA A 80 28.51 3.81 16.57
N LEU A 81 27.45 3.34 15.89
CA LEU A 81 27.55 2.29 14.89
C LEU A 81 28.33 2.72 13.65
N LEU A 82 28.11 3.95 13.18
CA LEU A 82 28.80 4.49 12.01
C LEU A 82 30.25 4.90 12.30
N GLU A 83 30.57 5.33 13.51
CA GLU A 83 31.93 5.63 13.96
C GLU A 83 32.86 4.38 13.94
N ARG A 84 32.30 3.18 14.06
CA ARG A 84 33.04 1.92 13.97
C ARG A 84 33.37 1.51 12.53
N MET A 85 32.85 2.23 11.53
CA MET A 85 33.13 1.94 10.12
C MET A 85 34.54 2.42 9.73
N PRO A 86 35.16 1.83 8.68
CA PRO A 86 36.42 2.32 8.12
C PRO A 86 36.32 3.80 7.70
N LEU A 87 37.43 4.55 7.74
CA LEU A 87 37.47 5.96 7.42
C LEU A 87 37.01 6.31 5.98
N LEU A 88 37.13 5.37 5.04
CA LEU A 88 36.71 5.50 3.64
C LEU A 88 35.44 4.68 3.42
N HIS A 89 34.26 5.28 3.68
CA HIS A 89 32.97 4.69 3.39
C HIS A 89 32.07 5.67 2.63
N THR A 90 31.23 5.12 1.78
CA THR A 90 30.26 5.87 0.96
C THR A 90 28.92 6.02 1.69
N ASN A 91 28.02 6.88 1.17
CA ASN A 91 26.65 6.95 1.69
C ASN A 91 25.89 5.65 1.52
N ILE A 92 26.21 4.85 0.49
CA ILE A 92 25.66 3.48 0.35
C ILE A 92 26.09 2.60 1.52
N ASP A 93 27.39 2.62 1.88
CA ASP A 93 27.90 1.79 2.98
C ASP A 93 27.24 2.18 4.32
N ARG A 94 27.09 3.49 4.56
CA ARG A 94 26.43 4.01 5.76
C ARG A 94 24.95 3.64 5.82
N ALA A 95 24.23 3.75 4.70
CA ALA A 95 22.82 3.36 4.61
C ALA A 95 22.65 1.86 4.85
N ASN A 96 23.49 1.03 4.22
CA ASN A 96 23.49 -0.43 4.40
C ASN A 96 23.78 -0.83 5.85
N ARG A 97 24.77 -0.18 6.46
CA ARG A 97 25.14 -0.46 7.86
C ARG A 97 23.98 -0.13 8.80
N LEU A 98 23.34 1.03 8.61
CA LEU A 98 22.24 1.47 9.41
C LEU A 98 21.01 0.57 9.23
N MET A 99 20.68 0.21 7.97
CA MET A 99 19.57 -0.67 7.68
C MET A 99 19.74 -2.05 8.33
N LYS A 100 20.93 -2.65 8.18
CA LYS A 100 21.25 -3.94 8.80
C LYS A 100 21.17 -3.85 10.33
N ALA A 101 21.64 -2.76 10.92
CA ALA A 101 21.65 -2.57 12.36
C ALA A 101 20.23 -2.62 12.96
N LEU A 102 19.21 -2.13 12.25
CA LEU A 102 17.84 -2.12 12.79
C LEU A 102 17.30 -3.54 13.01
N THR A 103 17.71 -4.52 12.20
CA THR A 103 17.23 -5.90 12.32
C THR A 103 18.25 -6.88 12.94
N ASP A 104 19.45 -6.40 13.27
CA ASP A 104 20.49 -7.21 13.93
C ASP A 104 20.17 -7.34 15.43
N GLU A 105 20.08 -8.58 15.93
CA GLU A 105 19.72 -8.89 17.32
C GLU A 105 20.69 -8.28 18.34
N ASP A 106 21.99 -8.19 17.99
CA ASP A 106 23.03 -7.60 18.85
C ASP A 106 23.00 -6.06 18.84
N GLU A 107 22.19 -5.48 17.95
CA GLU A 107 22.08 -4.02 17.79
C GLU A 107 20.66 -3.55 18.12
N PHE A 108 19.84 -3.10 17.14
CA PHE A 108 18.49 -2.64 17.46
C PHE A 108 17.49 -3.79 17.67
N GLY A 109 17.70 -4.94 17.03
CA GLY A 109 16.94 -6.18 17.26
C GLY A 109 15.48 -6.12 16.83
N LEU A 110 15.13 -5.26 15.85
CA LEU A 110 13.76 -5.09 15.42
C LEU A 110 13.34 -6.22 14.47
N THR A 111 12.13 -6.72 14.62
CA THR A 111 11.53 -7.71 13.75
C THR A 111 10.41 -7.11 12.90
N TYR A 112 10.18 -7.69 11.71
CA TYR A 112 9.10 -7.27 10.84
C TYR A 112 7.78 -7.94 11.24
N ASP A 113 6.74 -7.12 11.42
CA ASP A 113 5.35 -7.55 11.57
C ASP A 113 4.46 -6.72 10.64
N ALA A 114 3.82 -7.37 9.69
CA ALA A 114 3.07 -6.69 8.61
C ALA A 114 1.92 -5.79 9.08
N VAL A 115 1.45 -5.95 10.32
CA VAL A 115 0.29 -5.25 10.89
C VAL A 115 0.63 -4.58 12.22
N ALA A 116 1.82 -4.02 12.34
CA ALA A 116 2.27 -3.33 13.55
C ALA A 116 2.77 -1.92 13.23
N THR A 117 1.82 -1.00 13.02
CA THR A 117 2.11 0.42 12.79
C THR A 117 2.30 1.12 14.13
N SER A 118 3.43 1.80 14.33
CA SER A 118 3.66 2.64 15.50
C SER A 118 4.76 3.69 15.24
N PRO A 119 4.80 4.80 16.03
CA PRO A 119 5.88 5.76 15.92
C PRO A 119 7.22 5.14 16.35
N PRO A 120 8.36 5.72 15.93
CA PRO A 120 9.70 5.17 16.20
C PRO A 120 9.97 4.77 17.63
N ALA A 121 9.59 5.60 18.62
CA ALA A 121 9.81 5.31 20.04
C ALA A 121 9.04 4.06 20.49
N ILE A 122 7.78 3.93 20.10
CA ILE A 122 6.92 2.79 20.44
C ILE A 122 7.38 1.52 19.72
N THR A 123 7.78 1.64 18.44
CA THR A 123 8.34 0.52 17.66
C THR A 123 9.60 -0.03 18.33
N MET A 124 10.47 0.85 18.83
CA MET A 124 11.68 0.45 19.58
C MET A 124 11.36 -0.25 20.89
N GLU A 125 10.36 0.22 21.63
CA GLU A 125 9.92 -0.41 22.89
C GLU A 125 9.30 -1.79 22.65
N ARG A 126 8.49 -1.93 21.61
CA ARG A 126 7.85 -3.20 21.23
C ARG A 126 8.82 -4.21 20.63
N GLY A 127 9.89 -3.76 19.95
CA GLY A 127 10.85 -4.60 19.25
C GLY A 127 10.37 -5.09 17.87
N TYR A 128 9.22 -4.62 17.38
CA TYR A 128 8.69 -5.00 16.07
C TYR A 128 7.86 -3.88 15.43
N GLY A 129 7.73 -3.94 14.09
CA GLY A 129 6.93 -3.00 13.32
C GLY A 129 6.77 -3.40 11.86
N ASN A 130 5.82 -2.77 11.18
CA ASN A 130 5.58 -2.99 9.75
C ASN A 130 6.60 -2.21 8.88
N CYS A 131 6.43 -2.29 7.55
CA CYS A 131 7.29 -1.59 6.59
C CYS A 131 7.38 -0.09 6.88
N LEU A 132 6.27 0.59 7.16
CA LEU A 132 6.25 2.01 7.45
C LEU A 132 6.94 2.33 8.79
N ALA A 133 6.69 1.57 9.85
CA ALA A 133 7.28 1.79 11.17
C ALA A 133 8.81 1.64 11.14
N LEU A 134 9.32 0.57 10.52
CA LEU A 134 10.77 0.34 10.39
C LEU A 134 11.42 1.36 9.46
N THR A 135 10.77 1.69 8.33
CA THR A 135 11.24 2.74 7.43
C THR A 135 11.28 4.10 8.11
N SER A 136 10.31 4.41 8.96
CA SER A 136 10.25 5.67 9.72
C SER A 136 11.43 5.82 10.69
N ILE A 137 11.79 4.76 11.41
CA ILE A 137 13.01 4.73 12.23
C ILE A 137 14.24 4.97 11.35
N PHE A 138 14.35 4.23 10.25
CA PHE A 138 15.48 4.37 9.35
C PHE A 138 15.62 5.80 8.81
N ILE A 139 14.54 6.40 8.28
CA ILE A 139 14.51 7.77 7.74
C ILE A 139 14.94 8.77 8.79
N GLY A 140 14.39 8.68 10.02
CA GLY A 140 14.75 9.54 11.13
C GLY A 140 16.24 9.44 11.46
N LEU A 141 16.77 8.25 11.67
CA LEU A 141 18.18 8.02 11.97
C LEU A 141 19.11 8.41 10.81
N ALA A 142 18.74 8.09 9.58
CA ALA A 142 19.51 8.46 8.39
C ALA A 142 19.71 9.97 8.29
N ARG A 143 18.65 10.75 8.51
CA ARG A 143 18.70 12.22 8.51
C ARG A 143 19.57 12.77 9.66
N GLU A 144 19.47 12.21 10.86
CA GLU A 144 20.27 12.59 12.02
C GLU A 144 21.77 12.31 11.87
N VAL A 145 22.14 11.34 11.02
CA VAL A 145 23.53 11.08 10.69
C VAL A 145 23.97 11.75 9.39
N GLY A 146 23.16 12.64 8.81
CA GLY A 146 23.48 13.44 7.63
C GLY A 146 23.31 12.76 6.29
N LEU A 147 22.55 11.66 6.21
CA LEU A 147 22.13 11.07 4.94
C LEU A 147 20.86 11.78 4.42
N VAL A 148 20.76 11.92 3.10
CA VAL A 148 19.55 12.44 2.45
C VAL A 148 18.62 11.26 2.18
N ALA A 149 17.53 11.17 2.96
CA ALA A 149 16.59 10.06 2.92
C ALA A 149 15.15 10.54 2.81
N TYR A 150 14.35 9.82 2.01
CA TYR A 150 12.94 10.12 1.72
C TYR A 150 12.10 8.86 1.83
N TYR A 151 10.79 9.05 2.07
CA TYR A 151 9.79 8.00 1.92
C TYR A 151 9.45 7.76 0.45
N VAL A 152 9.07 6.54 0.15
CA VAL A 152 8.65 6.10 -1.17
C VAL A 152 7.36 5.30 -1.05
N ASP A 153 6.34 5.70 -1.81
CA ASP A 153 5.18 4.86 -2.07
C ASP A 153 5.52 3.87 -3.20
N ALA A 154 5.54 2.59 -2.87
CA ALA A 154 5.83 1.48 -3.76
C ALA A 154 4.61 0.56 -3.96
N SER A 155 3.41 1.05 -3.71
CA SER A 155 2.15 0.30 -3.62
C SER A 155 1.60 -0.22 -4.96
N ASN A 156 2.41 -0.29 -6.01
CA ASN A 156 1.99 -0.83 -7.31
C ASN A 156 2.01 -2.37 -7.38
N ARG A 157 1.91 -3.05 -6.24
CA ARG A 157 1.93 -4.52 -6.14
C ARG A 157 0.50 -5.05 -6.10
N ILE A 158 0.28 -6.16 -6.80
CA ILE A 158 -1.02 -6.89 -6.77
C ILE A 158 -1.33 -7.40 -5.36
N ASN A 159 -0.31 -7.55 -4.50
CA ASN A 159 -0.40 -8.17 -3.18
C ASN A 159 -0.66 -7.19 -2.03
N ASP A 160 -0.66 -5.86 -2.27
CA ASP A 160 -0.89 -4.87 -1.21
C ASP A 160 -2.39 -4.72 -0.86
N LEU A 161 -3.26 -5.36 -1.64
CA LEU A 161 -4.70 -5.35 -1.43
C LEU A 161 -5.08 -6.59 -0.61
N ARG A 162 -5.49 -6.39 0.64
CA ARG A 162 -6.07 -7.44 1.46
C ARG A 162 -7.57 -7.50 1.28
N ARG A 163 -8.10 -8.71 1.24
CA ARG A 163 -9.50 -8.98 1.02
C ARG A 163 -10.10 -9.58 2.28
N GLU A 164 -11.12 -8.92 2.74
CA GLU A 164 -12.04 -9.45 3.70
C GLU A 164 -13.35 -9.73 2.96
N GLU A 165 -13.68 -11.03 2.82
CA GLU A 165 -14.87 -11.52 2.12
C GLU A 165 -15.03 -10.96 0.69
N GLU A 166 -15.70 -9.81 0.57
CA GLU A 166 -16.00 -9.15 -0.71
C GLU A 166 -15.47 -7.71 -0.78
N ILE A 167 -14.69 -7.26 0.21
CA ILE A 167 -14.24 -5.86 0.34
C ILE A 167 -12.71 -5.80 0.20
N ILE A 168 -12.23 -4.77 -0.48
CA ILE A 168 -10.79 -4.52 -0.63
C ILE A 168 -10.37 -3.33 0.24
N VAL A 169 -9.54 -3.60 1.24
CA VAL A 169 -8.86 -2.59 2.05
C VAL A 169 -7.45 -2.37 1.50
N ASP A 170 -7.05 -1.12 1.34
CA ASP A 170 -5.75 -0.74 0.77
C ASP A 170 -4.83 -0.18 1.85
N SER A 171 -3.85 -0.97 2.30
CA SER A 171 -2.83 -0.52 3.26
C SER A 171 -1.70 0.25 2.59
N GLY A 172 -1.42 0.00 1.32
CA GLY A 172 -0.25 0.51 0.63
C GLY A 172 1.06 -0.13 1.09
N HIS A 173 2.15 0.17 0.39
CA HIS A 173 3.50 -0.26 0.77
C HIS A 173 4.47 0.92 0.76
N ILE A 174 5.12 1.17 1.90
CA ILE A 174 6.06 2.27 2.08
C ILE A 174 7.46 1.73 2.31
N ALA A 175 8.39 2.20 1.49
CA ALA A 175 9.81 1.97 1.60
C ALA A 175 10.58 3.29 1.81
N GLY A 176 11.88 3.19 2.04
CA GLY A 176 12.78 4.33 2.07
C GLY A 176 13.65 4.39 0.83
N VAL A 177 14.15 5.59 0.51
CA VAL A 177 15.21 5.79 -0.47
C VAL A 177 16.28 6.70 0.12
N VAL A 178 17.55 6.34 -0.09
CA VAL A 178 18.70 7.18 0.30
C VAL A 178 19.41 7.64 -0.95
N MET A 179 19.70 8.94 -1.01
CA MET A 179 20.52 9.51 -2.08
C MET A 179 21.99 9.18 -1.83
N THR A 180 22.67 8.70 -2.86
CA THR A 180 24.05 8.24 -2.79
C THR A 180 24.89 8.89 -3.89
N GLU A 181 26.20 8.67 -3.85
CA GLU A 181 27.14 9.18 -4.86
C GLU A 181 26.88 8.60 -6.26
N LYS A 182 26.19 7.45 -6.35
CA LYS A 182 25.85 6.75 -7.60
C LYS A 182 24.39 6.88 -8.01
N GLY A 183 23.60 7.74 -7.34
CA GLY A 183 22.17 7.90 -7.55
C GLY A 183 21.40 7.67 -6.25
N TYR A 184 20.63 6.61 -6.16
CA TYR A 184 19.86 6.28 -4.96
C TYR A 184 19.89 4.78 -4.66
N THR A 185 19.61 4.42 -3.41
CA THR A 185 19.40 3.04 -2.98
C THR A 185 18.11 2.93 -2.18
N PHE A 186 17.36 1.85 -2.39
CA PHE A 186 16.17 1.55 -1.63
C PHE A 186 16.48 0.93 -0.28
N VAL A 187 15.61 1.19 0.68
CA VAL A 187 15.56 0.59 2.01
C VAL A 187 14.17 0.03 2.21
N ASP A 188 14.09 -1.28 2.27
CA ASP A 188 12.83 -2.00 2.43
C ASP A 188 13.02 -3.20 3.34
N TYR A 189 12.11 -3.37 4.29
CA TYR A 189 12.14 -4.42 5.30
C TYR A 189 11.24 -5.61 4.98
N ASP A 190 10.40 -5.50 3.98
CA ASP A 190 9.57 -6.58 3.44
C ASP A 190 10.33 -7.48 2.43
N GLY A 191 11.49 -7.02 1.95
CA GLY A 191 12.39 -7.82 1.10
C GLY A 191 11.99 -7.93 -0.38
N HIS A 192 11.07 -7.11 -0.84
CA HIS A 192 10.46 -7.21 -2.18
C HIS A 192 10.88 -6.11 -3.17
N VAL A 193 12.00 -5.41 -2.93
CA VAL A 193 12.51 -4.31 -3.79
C VAL A 193 12.55 -4.67 -5.28
N SER A 194 12.85 -5.93 -5.61
CA SER A 194 12.91 -6.41 -7.00
C SER A 194 11.56 -6.44 -7.73
N GLU A 195 10.45 -6.32 -7.00
CA GLU A 195 9.09 -6.37 -7.54
C GLU A 195 8.52 -4.98 -7.85
N TYR A 196 9.21 -3.90 -7.45
CA TYR A 196 8.75 -2.54 -7.72
C TYR A 196 8.83 -2.22 -9.21
N ARG A 197 7.67 -2.04 -9.84
CA ARG A 197 7.57 -1.61 -11.24
C ARG A 197 7.62 -0.09 -11.37
N THR A 198 7.02 0.59 -10.43
CA THR A 198 6.99 2.05 -10.30
C THR A 198 7.03 2.40 -8.82
N PHE A 199 7.51 3.58 -8.51
CA PHE A 199 7.51 4.15 -7.16
C PHE A 199 7.40 5.67 -7.25
N GLU A 200 6.94 6.28 -6.17
CA GLU A 200 6.87 7.73 -6.04
C GLU A 200 7.56 8.15 -4.74
N ILE A 201 8.43 9.17 -4.83
CA ILE A 201 8.98 9.81 -3.62
C ILE A 201 7.89 10.70 -3.04
N ILE A 202 7.51 10.43 -1.81
CA ILE A 202 6.47 11.17 -1.09
C ILE A 202 7.06 12.07 -0.02
N ASP A 203 6.34 13.14 0.32
CA ASP A 203 6.70 14.01 1.43
C ASP A 203 6.33 13.40 2.79
N ASP A 204 6.89 13.97 3.85
CA ASP A 204 6.68 13.47 5.22
C ASP A 204 5.21 13.62 5.68
N ILE A 205 4.47 14.59 5.14
CA ILE A 205 3.04 14.78 5.44
C ILE A 205 2.23 13.65 4.79
N THR A 206 2.57 13.27 3.57
CA THR A 206 1.97 12.10 2.92
C THR A 206 2.31 10.81 3.68
N ALA A 207 3.53 10.68 4.20
CA ALA A 207 3.90 9.55 5.06
C ALA A 207 3.07 9.50 6.36
N LEU A 208 2.71 10.66 6.94
CA LEU A 208 1.77 10.73 8.07
C LEU A 208 0.36 10.27 7.66
N ALA A 209 -0.12 10.62 6.47
CA ALA A 209 -1.41 10.11 5.98
C ALA A 209 -1.40 8.58 5.82
N HIS A 210 -0.30 8.00 5.32
CA HIS A 210 -0.11 6.55 5.31
C HIS A 210 -0.08 5.95 6.73
N TYR A 211 0.52 6.65 7.68
CA TYR A 211 0.57 6.20 9.08
C TYR A 211 -0.85 6.02 9.66
N TYR A 212 -1.72 7.03 9.55
CA TYR A 212 -3.10 6.92 10.02
C TYR A 212 -3.92 5.91 9.23
N ASN A 213 -3.75 5.88 7.90
CA ASN A 213 -4.41 4.86 7.07
C ASN A 213 -4.04 3.44 7.52
N ASN A 214 -2.77 3.19 7.82
CA ASN A 214 -2.32 1.89 8.27
C ASN A 214 -2.82 1.55 9.69
N LEU A 215 -2.92 2.53 10.59
CA LEU A 215 -3.55 2.32 11.90
C LEU A 215 -5.01 1.91 11.78
N GLY A 216 -5.79 2.62 10.95
CA GLY A 216 -7.19 2.26 10.70
C GLY A 216 -7.33 0.86 10.09
N PHE A 217 -6.47 0.52 9.12
CA PHE A 217 -6.40 -0.82 8.52
C PHE A 217 -6.09 -1.90 9.57
N GLU A 218 -5.07 -1.68 10.39
CA GLU A 218 -4.61 -2.60 11.42
C GLU A 218 -5.70 -2.89 12.46
N MET A 219 -6.47 -1.88 12.87
CA MET A 219 -7.61 -2.03 13.78
C MET A 219 -8.69 -2.95 13.21
N LEU A 220 -9.00 -2.81 11.93
CA LEU A 220 -9.98 -3.69 11.26
C LEU A 220 -9.46 -5.12 11.18
N PHE A 221 -8.20 -5.28 10.77
CA PHE A 221 -7.60 -6.58 10.48
C PHE A 221 -7.27 -7.40 11.75
N ASN A 222 -6.72 -6.77 12.79
CA ASN A 222 -6.32 -7.48 14.01
C ASN A 222 -7.52 -7.92 14.85
N ALA A 223 -8.56 -7.10 14.92
CA ALA A 223 -9.78 -7.47 15.66
C ALA A 223 -10.46 -8.69 15.02
N GLU A 224 -10.50 -8.77 13.69
CA GLU A 224 -11.05 -9.92 12.99
C GLU A 224 -10.25 -11.21 13.27
N ARG A 225 -8.91 -11.13 13.26
CA ARG A 225 -8.04 -12.26 13.59
C ARG A 225 -8.14 -12.72 15.04
N ALA A 226 -8.41 -11.80 15.96
CA ALA A 226 -8.54 -12.08 17.38
C ALA A 226 -9.96 -12.53 17.77
N GLU A 227 -10.90 -12.54 16.83
CA GLU A 227 -12.34 -12.76 17.08
C GLU A 227 -12.91 -11.75 18.11
N GLU A 228 -12.32 -10.54 18.17
CA GLU A 228 -12.72 -9.45 19.03
C GLU A 228 -13.69 -8.50 18.31
N PRO A 229 -14.48 -7.68 19.04
CA PRO A 229 -15.26 -6.62 18.41
C PRO A 229 -14.37 -5.67 17.62
N VAL A 230 -14.67 -5.50 16.33
CA VAL A 230 -13.90 -4.61 15.45
C VAL A 230 -14.08 -3.15 15.91
N PRO A 231 -13.03 -2.41 16.23
CA PRO A 231 -13.08 -1.02 16.69
C PRO A 231 -13.29 -0.06 15.50
N ARG A 232 -14.51 -0.12 14.92
CA ARG A 232 -14.83 0.61 13.67
C ARG A 232 -14.80 2.11 13.82
N GLU A 233 -15.19 2.63 14.96
CA GLU A 233 -15.17 4.06 15.27
C GLU A 233 -13.75 4.60 15.35
N GLU A 234 -12.83 3.84 15.96
CA GLU A 234 -11.41 4.20 16.01
C GLU A 234 -10.73 4.06 14.64
N ALA A 235 -11.11 3.05 13.87
CA ALA A 235 -10.63 2.89 12.50
C ALA A 235 -11.12 4.05 11.62
N LEU A 236 -12.40 4.43 11.74
CA LEU A 236 -12.99 5.58 11.04
C LEU A 236 -12.24 6.86 11.37
N HIS A 237 -12.00 7.13 12.67
CA HIS A 237 -11.24 8.29 13.12
C HIS A 237 -9.83 8.35 12.49
N ASN A 238 -9.13 7.23 12.42
CA ASN A 238 -7.80 7.18 11.79
C ASN A 238 -7.86 7.47 10.28
N PHE A 239 -8.86 6.98 9.56
CA PHE A 239 -9.01 7.32 8.14
C PHE A 239 -9.38 8.80 7.95
N GLU A 240 -10.19 9.38 8.83
CA GLU A 240 -10.49 10.82 8.86
C GLU A 240 -9.25 11.66 9.13
N LEU A 241 -8.37 11.24 10.07
CA LEU A 241 -7.07 11.88 10.30
C LEU A 241 -6.18 11.83 9.06
N ALA A 242 -6.14 10.70 8.35
CA ALA A 242 -5.40 10.58 7.09
C ALA A 242 -5.92 11.58 6.03
N ILE A 243 -7.23 11.73 5.91
CA ILE A 243 -7.88 12.68 4.99
C ILE A 243 -7.66 14.13 5.45
N MET A 244 -7.71 14.40 6.75
CA MET A 244 -7.46 15.74 7.31
C MET A 244 -6.04 16.20 6.99
N VAL A 245 -5.05 15.32 7.15
CA VAL A 245 -3.64 15.58 6.84
C VAL A 245 -3.42 15.68 5.32
N ARG A 246 -4.06 14.82 4.54
CA ARG A 246 -3.93 14.73 3.09
C ARG A 246 -5.30 14.56 2.44
N PRO A 247 -6.02 15.65 2.13
CA PRO A 247 -7.39 15.58 1.60
C PRO A 247 -7.54 14.81 0.28
N ASP A 248 -6.48 14.73 -0.52
CA ASP A 248 -6.42 13.98 -1.78
C ASP A 248 -5.87 12.55 -1.62
N PHE A 249 -5.82 12.02 -0.39
CA PHE A 249 -5.31 10.69 -0.12
C PHE A 249 -6.36 9.60 -0.43
N THR A 250 -6.39 9.16 -1.65
CA THR A 250 -7.40 8.27 -2.25
C THR A 250 -7.63 6.99 -1.43
N ARG A 251 -6.57 6.38 -0.87
CA ARG A 251 -6.67 5.15 -0.07
C ARG A 251 -7.54 5.35 1.16
N ALA A 252 -7.37 6.45 1.89
CA ALA A 252 -8.17 6.71 3.07
C ALA A 252 -9.66 6.91 2.72
N HIS A 253 -9.97 7.55 1.59
CA HIS A 253 -11.36 7.66 1.12
C HIS A 253 -11.96 6.30 0.79
N ASN A 254 -11.20 5.39 0.13
CA ASN A 254 -11.65 4.01 -0.10
C ASN A 254 -11.90 3.28 1.23
N ASN A 255 -10.95 3.35 2.16
CA ASN A 255 -11.04 2.64 3.43
C ASN A 255 -12.12 3.22 4.37
N LEU A 256 -12.35 4.53 4.31
CA LEU A 256 -13.50 5.17 4.95
C LEU A 256 -14.83 4.57 4.44
N GLY A 257 -14.93 4.38 3.12
CA GLY A 257 -16.07 3.69 2.50
C GLY A 257 -16.24 2.25 2.98
N VAL A 258 -15.13 1.55 3.23
CA VAL A 258 -15.16 0.18 3.80
C VAL A 258 -15.77 0.20 5.21
N VAL A 259 -15.32 1.09 6.09
CA VAL A 259 -15.87 1.19 7.44
C VAL A 259 -17.35 1.54 7.41
N HIS A 260 -17.78 2.52 6.59
CA HIS A 260 -19.18 2.86 6.42
C HIS A 260 -20.00 1.66 5.92
N THR A 261 -19.45 0.84 5.01
CA THR A 261 -20.12 -0.40 4.55
C THR A 261 -20.32 -1.38 5.71
N GLN A 262 -19.31 -1.57 6.58
CA GLN A 262 -19.39 -2.43 7.75
C GLN A 262 -20.32 -1.89 8.85
N LEU A 263 -20.47 -0.57 8.95
CA LEU A 263 -21.44 0.08 9.84
C LEU A 263 -22.88 0.07 9.27
N GLY A 264 -23.06 -0.32 8.01
CA GLY A 264 -24.36 -0.32 7.33
C GLY A 264 -24.79 1.03 6.77
N ASP A 265 -23.94 2.04 6.84
CA ASP A 265 -24.17 3.36 6.23
C ASP A 265 -23.75 3.33 4.74
N LEU A 266 -24.63 2.75 3.93
CA LEU A 266 -24.35 2.49 2.52
C LEU A 266 -24.28 3.78 1.67
N ASP A 267 -24.95 4.85 2.10
CA ASP A 267 -24.91 6.12 1.39
C ASP A 267 -23.57 6.83 1.58
N SER A 268 -23.08 6.91 2.81
CA SER A 268 -21.74 7.42 3.11
C SER A 268 -20.65 6.58 2.47
N ALA A 269 -20.80 5.24 2.49
CA ALA A 269 -19.89 4.34 1.81
C ALA A 269 -19.80 4.63 0.30
N ALA A 270 -20.95 4.74 -0.37
CA ALA A 270 -20.99 5.06 -1.79
C ALA A 270 -20.40 6.44 -2.11
N ALA A 271 -20.61 7.43 -1.24
CA ALA A 271 -20.00 8.76 -1.39
C ALA A 271 -18.48 8.68 -1.28
N ALA A 272 -17.94 8.01 -0.26
CA ALA A 272 -16.51 7.86 -0.04
C ALA A 272 -15.82 7.14 -1.21
N TYR A 273 -16.38 6.03 -1.72
CA TYR A 273 -15.85 5.34 -2.89
C TYR A 273 -15.86 6.20 -4.15
N ARG A 274 -16.94 6.99 -4.40
CA ARG A 274 -16.97 7.92 -5.53
C ARG A 274 -15.90 9.00 -5.41
N THR A 275 -15.72 9.56 -4.22
CA THR A 275 -14.66 10.54 -3.95
C THR A 275 -13.29 9.95 -4.27
N ALA A 276 -13.02 8.71 -3.85
CA ALA A 276 -11.77 8.02 -4.18
C ALA A 276 -11.57 7.87 -5.70
N ILE A 277 -12.62 7.48 -6.44
CA ILE A 277 -12.60 7.34 -7.91
C ILE A 277 -12.39 8.68 -8.61
N GLU A 278 -13.04 9.75 -8.13
CA GLU A 278 -12.90 11.11 -8.69
C GLU A 278 -11.47 11.65 -8.51
N MET A 279 -10.85 11.36 -7.37
CA MET A 279 -9.46 11.77 -7.06
C MET A 279 -8.44 10.99 -7.86
N ASP A 280 -8.57 9.66 -7.89
CA ASP A 280 -7.71 8.80 -8.70
C ASP A 280 -8.56 7.79 -9.50
N PRO A 281 -8.84 8.09 -10.79
CA PRO A 281 -9.55 7.16 -11.67
C PRO A 281 -8.83 5.82 -11.90
N LYS A 282 -7.63 5.61 -11.34
CA LYS A 282 -6.90 4.36 -11.42
C LYS A 282 -7.06 3.47 -10.19
N THR A 283 -7.85 3.89 -9.19
CA THR A 283 -8.11 3.09 -7.98
C THR A 283 -9.07 1.94 -8.27
N ASP A 284 -8.55 0.76 -8.60
CA ASP A 284 -9.36 -0.44 -8.85
C ASP A 284 -10.10 -0.92 -7.58
N ALA A 285 -9.55 -0.71 -6.39
CA ALA A 285 -10.17 -1.04 -5.12
C ALA A 285 -11.51 -0.29 -4.92
N ALA A 286 -11.53 1.02 -5.14
CA ALA A 286 -12.75 1.81 -4.96
C ALA A 286 -13.85 1.45 -5.99
N TYR A 287 -13.46 1.19 -7.25
CA TYR A 287 -14.40 0.66 -8.23
C TYR A 287 -14.98 -0.68 -7.81
N HIS A 288 -14.14 -1.60 -7.34
CA HIS A 288 -14.57 -2.91 -6.86
C HIS A 288 -15.56 -2.79 -5.71
N ASN A 289 -15.22 -2.01 -4.68
CA ASN A 289 -16.05 -1.83 -3.49
C ASN A 289 -17.40 -1.18 -3.83
N LEU A 290 -17.39 -0.14 -4.68
CA LEU A 290 -18.63 0.50 -5.13
C LEU A 290 -19.49 -0.45 -5.99
N ALA A 291 -18.84 -1.28 -6.83
CA ALA A 291 -19.55 -2.28 -7.62
C ALA A 291 -20.21 -3.34 -6.75
N ASN A 292 -19.52 -3.82 -5.71
CA ASN A 292 -20.10 -4.73 -4.71
C ASN A 292 -21.28 -4.12 -3.99
N LEU A 293 -21.18 -2.86 -3.59
CA LEU A 293 -22.27 -2.14 -2.96
C LEU A 293 -23.50 -2.08 -3.88
N ARG A 294 -23.31 -1.76 -5.17
CA ARG A 294 -24.37 -1.77 -6.18
C ARG A 294 -24.97 -3.15 -6.39
N MET A 295 -24.15 -4.19 -6.44
CA MET A 295 -24.59 -5.56 -6.59
C MET A 295 -25.44 -6.02 -5.39
N ARG A 296 -25.08 -5.65 -4.16
CA ARG A 296 -25.89 -5.93 -2.95
C ARG A 296 -27.22 -5.17 -2.96
N ALA A 297 -27.24 -3.97 -3.50
CA ALA A 297 -28.46 -3.20 -3.70
C ALA A 297 -29.35 -3.69 -4.86
N GLY A 298 -28.93 -4.71 -5.60
CA GLY A 298 -29.65 -5.26 -6.76
C GLY A 298 -29.43 -4.48 -8.07
N ASP A 299 -28.64 -3.42 -8.06
CA ASP A 299 -28.25 -2.67 -9.26
C ASP A 299 -27.15 -3.42 -10.03
N LEU A 300 -27.54 -4.51 -10.67
CA LEU A 300 -26.60 -5.35 -11.41
C LEU A 300 -26.03 -4.63 -12.65
N GLY A 301 -26.79 -3.72 -13.27
CA GLY A 301 -26.30 -2.93 -14.40
C GLY A 301 -25.21 -1.95 -14.00
N GLY A 302 -25.43 -1.21 -12.91
CA GLY A 302 -24.43 -0.33 -12.32
C GLY A 302 -23.18 -1.06 -11.86
N ALA A 303 -23.33 -2.23 -11.22
CA ALA A 303 -22.22 -3.08 -10.82
C ALA A 303 -21.37 -3.55 -12.01
N LEU A 304 -22.02 -4.01 -13.09
CA LEU A 304 -21.34 -4.45 -14.31
C LEU A 304 -20.52 -3.32 -14.96
N ALA A 305 -21.08 -2.12 -15.01
CA ALA A 305 -20.38 -0.95 -15.54
C ALA A 305 -19.10 -0.63 -14.71
N LEU A 306 -19.21 -0.63 -13.38
CA LEU A 306 -18.08 -0.35 -12.48
C LEU A 306 -16.98 -1.43 -12.57
N TYR A 307 -17.33 -2.72 -12.59
CA TYR A 307 -16.33 -3.79 -12.80
C TYR A 307 -15.65 -3.69 -14.16
N THR A 308 -16.38 -3.24 -15.18
CA THR A 308 -15.80 -3.03 -16.51
C THR A 308 -14.80 -1.88 -16.49
N GLN A 309 -15.13 -0.76 -15.82
CA GLN A 309 -14.21 0.36 -15.63
C GLN A 309 -12.98 -0.05 -14.81
N ALA A 310 -13.16 -0.81 -13.73
CA ALA A 310 -12.05 -1.33 -12.94
C ALA A 310 -11.08 -2.19 -13.79
N LEU A 311 -11.62 -2.98 -14.73
CA LEU A 311 -10.83 -3.80 -15.66
C LEU A 311 -10.15 -2.99 -16.77
N GLU A 312 -10.60 -1.78 -17.07
CA GLU A 312 -9.84 -0.84 -17.93
C GLU A 312 -8.56 -0.38 -17.26
N VAL A 313 -8.59 -0.23 -15.92
CA VAL A 313 -7.44 0.12 -15.08
C VAL A 313 -6.53 -1.09 -14.86
N ARG A 314 -7.09 -2.23 -14.46
CA ARG A 314 -6.36 -3.47 -14.12
C ARG A 314 -6.88 -4.68 -14.88
N ARG A 315 -6.45 -4.82 -16.13
CA ARG A 315 -6.89 -5.90 -17.04
C ARG A 315 -6.45 -7.31 -16.64
N ASP A 316 -5.44 -7.42 -15.78
CA ASP A 316 -4.83 -8.66 -15.30
C ASP A 316 -5.23 -9.02 -13.86
N ASN A 317 -6.25 -8.37 -13.31
CA ASN A 317 -6.77 -8.70 -11.99
C ASN A 317 -7.79 -9.86 -12.08
N PRO A 318 -7.49 -11.08 -11.58
CA PRO A 318 -8.38 -12.24 -11.70
C PRO A 318 -9.71 -12.05 -10.97
N TYR A 319 -9.69 -11.30 -9.90
CA TYR A 319 -10.86 -11.09 -9.05
C TYR A 319 -11.87 -10.12 -9.68
N LEU A 320 -11.41 -9.09 -10.36
CA LEU A 320 -12.30 -8.21 -11.11
C LEU A 320 -13.00 -8.99 -12.23
N HIS A 321 -12.28 -9.91 -12.90
CA HIS A 321 -12.89 -10.81 -13.86
C HIS A 321 -13.90 -11.76 -13.24
N TYR A 322 -13.59 -12.32 -12.06
CA TYR A 322 -14.51 -13.17 -11.31
C TYR A 322 -15.80 -12.43 -10.94
N HIS A 323 -15.70 -11.25 -10.33
CA HIS A 323 -16.86 -10.48 -9.91
C HIS A 323 -17.69 -9.97 -11.09
N ARG A 324 -17.05 -9.54 -12.17
CA ARG A 324 -17.76 -9.22 -13.42
C ARG A 324 -18.53 -10.43 -13.92
N GLY A 325 -17.90 -11.59 -13.97
CA GLY A 325 -18.53 -12.86 -14.35
C GLY A 325 -19.72 -13.22 -13.44
N LEU A 326 -19.60 -12.97 -12.15
CA LEU A 326 -20.69 -13.21 -11.19
C LEU A 326 -21.90 -12.31 -11.47
N VAL A 327 -21.68 -11.03 -11.78
CA VAL A 327 -22.76 -10.11 -12.17
C VAL A 327 -23.40 -10.55 -13.48
N GLN A 328 -22.61 -10.91 -14.50
CA GLN A 328 -23.10 -11.42 -15.78
C GLN A 328 -23.92 -12.72 -15.62
N TYR A 329 -23.45 -13.62 -14.76
CA TYR A 329 -24.18 -14.84 -14.40
C TYR A 329 -25.55 -14.53 -13.77
N ARG A 330 -25.61 -13.57 -12.81
CA ARG A 330 -26.85 -13.11 -12.18
C ARG A 330 -27.81 -12.43 -13.17
N LEU A 331 -27.27 -11.79 -14.21
CA LEU A 331 -28.06 -11.20 -15.31
C LEU A 331 -28.54 -12.26 -16.32
N GLY A 332 -28.09 -13.51 -16.21
CA GLY A 332 -28.40 -14.60 -17.14
C GLY A 332 -27.57 -14.60 -18.42
N ASP A 333 -26.59 -13.72 -18.55
CA ASP A 333 -25.65 -13.73 -19.68
C ASP A 333 -24.56 -14.78 -19.44
N LEU A 334 -24.92 -16.03 -19.67
CA LEU A 334 -24.03 -17.17 -19.44
C LEU A 334 -22.79 -17.14 -20.36
N GLY A 335 -22.90 -16.58 -21.56
CA GLY A 335 -21.78 -16.47 -22.51
C GLY A 335 -20.71 -15.51 -22.02
N ALA A 336 -21.10 -14.30 -21.61
CA ALA A 336 -20.19 -13.32 -21.06
C ALA A 336 -19.61 -13.76 -19.70
N ALA A 337 -20.42 -14.43 -18.85
CA ALA A 337 -19.97 -14.99 -17.58
C ALA A 337 -18.87 -16.05 -17.79
N GLU A 338 -19.06 -16.96 -18.76
CA GLU A 338 -18.06 -17.96 -19.15
C GLU A 338 -16.72 -17.33 -19.50
N GLU A 339 -16.72 -16.29 -20.37
CA GLU A 339 -15.50 -15.59 -20.76
C GLU A 339 -14.80 -14.94 -19.57
N SER A 340 -15.56 -14.31 -18.69
CA SER A 340 -15.04 -13.65 -17.49
C SER A 340 -14.42 -14.66 -16.53
N PHE A 341 -15.09 -15.78 -16.22
CA PHE A 341 -14.53 -16.83 -15.34
C PHE A 341 -13.34 -17.53 -15.99
N LYS A 342 -13.35 -17.80 -17.29
CA LYS A 342 -12.18 -18.32 -18.01
C LYS A 342 -10.98 -17.38 -17.91
N ARG A 343 -11.21 -16.08 -17.93
CA ARG A 343 -10.13 -15.12 -17.77
C ARG A 343 -9.60 -15.12 -16.34
N ALA A 344 -10.46 -15.19 -15.34
CA ALA A 344 -10.07 -15.29 -13.93
C ALA A 344 -9.19 -16.53 -13.69
N VAL A 345 -9.61 -17.73 -14.09
CA VAL A 345 -8.84 -18.97 -13.89
C VAL A 345 -7.56 -19.06 -14.74
N ARG A 346 -7.46 -18.32 -15.84
CA ARG A 346 -6.20 -18.20 -16.59
C ARG A 346 -5.17 -17.32 -15.89
N LEU A 347 -5.63 -16.28 -15.21
CA LEU A 347 -4.77 -15.36 -14.47
C LEU A 347 -4.34 -15.98 -13.12
N GLU A 348 -5.25 -16.68 -12.45
CA GLU A 348 -5.01 -17.38 -11.20
C GLU A 348 -5.52 -18.82 -11.31
N ARG A 349 -4.60 -19.75 -11.55
CA ARG A 349 -4.94 -21.14 -11.91
C ARG A 349 -5.59 -21.96 -10.80
N ASP A 350 -5.35 -21.56 -9.55
CA ASP A 350 -5.90 -22.23 -8.36
C ASP A 350 -7.06 -21.46 -7.70
N TYR A 351 -7.69 -20.53 -8.46
CA TYR A 351 -8.87 -19.78 -8.02
C TYR A 351 -10.12 -20.69 -8.04
N ILE A 352 -10.34 -21.40 -6.93
CA ILE A 352 -11.36 -22.44 -6.77
C ILE A 352 -12.76 -21.90 -7.04
N GLU A 353 -13.10 -20.72 -6.51
CA GLU A 353 -14.42 -20.10 -6.64
C GLU A 353 -14.75 -19.80 -8.10
N ALA A 354 -13.78 -19.30 -8.85
CA ALA A 354 -13.94 -19.04 -10.28
C ALA A 354 -14.13 -20.33 -11.09
N HIS A 355 -13.41 -21.40 -10.76
CA HIS A 355 -13.61 -22.72 -11.35
C HIS A 355 -15.01 -23.26 -11.04
N ASN A 356 -15.47 -23.15 -9.80
CA ASN A 356 -16.79 -23.63 -9.41
C ASN A 356 -17.91 -22.95 -10.17
N LEU A 357 -17.85 -21.62 -10.31
CA LEU A 357 -18.84 -20.86 -11.10
C LEU A 357 -18.73 -21.15 -12.61
N LEU A 358 -17.52 -21.36 -13.12
CA LEU A 358 -17.35 -21.79 -14.52
C LEU A 358 -18.00 -23.14 -14.78
N ALA A 359 -17.82 -24.12 -13.88
CA ALA A 359 -18.49 -25.42 -13.98
C ALA A 359 -20.02 -25.27 -13.92
N GLN A 360 -20.53 -24.37 -13.07
CA GLN A 360 -21.96 -24.10 -12.95
C GLN A 360 -22.52 -23.45 -14.22
N VAL A 361 -21.78 -22.54 -14.86
CA VAL A 361 -22.15 -21.97 -16.18
C VAL A 361 -22.24 -23.05 -17.23
N TYR A 362 -21.25 -23.95 -17.34
CA TYR A 362 -21.30 -25.07 -18.29
C TYR A 362 -22.48 -25.99 -18.03
N TYR A 363 -22.77 -26.29 -16.77
CA TYR A 363 -23.92 -27.09 -16.41
C TYR A 363 -25.23 -26.47 -16.88
N GLN A 364 -25.42 -25.15 -16.68
CA GLN A 364 -26.61 -24.44 -17.14
C GLN A 364 -26.71 -24.35 -18.69
N GLN A 365 -25.57 -24.36 -19.38
CA GLN A 365 -25.53 -24.43 -20.85
C GLN A 365 -25.75 -25.85 -21.40
N GLY A 366 -25.91 -26.88 -20.54
CA GLY A 366 -26.02 -28.28 -20.94
C GLY A 366 -24.70 -28.94 -21.36
N ARG A 367 -23.57 -28.31 -21.13
CA ARG A 367 -22.20 -28.73 -21.48
C ARG A 367 -21.62 -29.57 -20.33
N LEU A 368 -22.19 -30.76 -20.12
CA LEU A 368 -21.92 -31.58 -18.94
C LEU A 368 -20.47 -32.10 -18.88
N GLU A 369 -19.89 -32.48 -20.00
CA GLU A 369 -18.50 -32.97 -20.07
C GLU A 369 -17.52 -31.90 -19.59
N GLU A 370 -17.66 -30.68 -20.10
CA GLU A 370 -16.80 -29.54 -19.71
C GLU A 370 -17.00 -29.16 -18.23
N ALA A 371 -18.24 -29.25 -17.73
CA ALA A 371 -18.50 -29.03 -16.31
C ALA A 371 -17.74 -30.02 -15.43
N GLU A 372 -17.74 -31.31 -15.80
CA GLU A 372 -17.03 -32.36 -15.05
C GLU A 372 -15.50 -32.23 -15.18
N GLU A 373 -14.95 -31.79 -16.30
CA GLU A 373 -13.52 -31.50 -16.48
C GLU A 373 -13.07 -30.39 -15.53
N VAL A 374 -13.86 -29.31 -15.40
CA VAL A 374 -13.54 -28.20 -14.47
C VAL A 374 -13.64 -28.67 -13.02
N LYS A 375 -14.65 -29.47 -12.64
CA LYS A 375 -14.75 -30.04 -11.30
C LYS A 375 -13.56 -30.95 -10.98
N ALA A 376 -13.12 -31.78 -11.93
CA ALA A 376 -11.94 -32.62 -11.76
C ALA A 376 -10.66 -31.75 -11.57
N THR A 377 -10.62 -30.57 -12.17
CA THR A 377 -9.54 -29.61 -11.95
C THR A 377 -9.57 -29.08 -10.51
N VAL A 378 -10.73 -28.69 -9.98
CA VAL A 378 -10.89 -28.26 -8.58
C VAL A 378 -10.42 -29.36 -7.62
N GLN A 379 -10.79 -30.64 -7.87
CA GLN A 379 -10.34 -31.74 -7.03
C GLN A 379 -8.81 -31.91 -7.03
N ARG A 380 -8.15 -31.71 -8.18
CA ARG A 380 -6.68 -31.74 -8.29
C ARG A 380 -6.02 -30.59 -7.52
N ILE A 381 -6.57 -29.38 -7.61
CA ILE A 381 -6.08 -28.21 -6.85
C ILE A 381 -6.17 -28.51 -5.35
N LEU A 382 -7.32 -29.00 -4.86
CA LEU A 382 -7.53 -29.31 -3.46
C LEU A 382 -6.62 -30.47 -2.96
N ALA A 383 -6.34 -31.45 -3.81
CA ALA A 383 -5.43 -32.54 -3.49
C ALA A 383 -3.95 -32.09 -3.43
N GLY A 384 -3.57 -31.12 -4.24
CA GLY A 384 -2.20 -30.55 -4.25
C GLY A 384 -1.92 -29.57 -3.10
N LYS A 385 -2.94 -29.09 -2.39
CA LYS A 385 -2.83 -28.22 -1.21
C LYS A 385 -2.77 -29.01 0.13
N ARG A 386 -2.86 -30.33 0.10
CA ARG A 386 -2.67 -31.23 1.26
C ARG A 386 -1.27 -31.79 1.30
#